data_b1a0d2182a7486ecdb44abecd26bfd21
#
_entry.id   b1a0d2182a7486ecdb44abecd26bfd21
#
_cell.length_a   1.000
_cell.length_b   1.000
_cell.length_c   1.000
_cell.angle_alpha   90.00
_cell.angle_beta   90.00
_cell.angle_gamma   90.00
#
_symmetry.space_group_name_H-M   'P 1'
#
loop_
_entity.id
_entity.type
_entity.pdbx_description
1 polymer ?
#
loop_
_entity_poly.entity_id
_entity_poly.type
_entity_poly.pdbx_seq_one_letter_code
_entity_poly.pdbx_strand_id
1 'polypeptide(L)'
;MTLNTYINCLIENIDENNLPRELDLVLDSGAFNGVYMMGALFYIKEIQRREKIKINRISGASIGSVLGLLFLLDKLDLTMGIALKGYKILRKSQDLTKFKKKLNELMINNLKEDDLDKINGKLYITYFDTTKNKQIIKKKYKNCEEVKNTILKSMHVPYLFDRNITDNEGCIDGAFPYIFKQKERENKKILFVNLQSFDKFINMIYIKKEKNIYSRVFNGILDIHNFFSENKPTKMCSYVNEWAIKDILLFRLREIIYTMIVYILSIGLQIEKYIPESWKREKIIIKFVTIFKSVWRDILIYLTI
;
A
#
# COMPACT_ATOMS: atom_id res chain seq x y z
N MET A 1 25.38 -15.36 -2.44
CA MET A 1 25.31 -13.91 -2.23
C MET A 1 24.02 -13.60 -1.49
N THR A 2 24.10 -12.97 -0.30
CA THR A 2 22.90 -12.58 0.45
C THR A 2 22.27 -11.31 -0.16
N LEU A 3 21.00 -11.04 0.14
CA LEU A 3 20.32 -9.82 -0.32
C LEU A 3 21.07 -8.56 0.14
N ASN A 4 21.55 -8.54 1.39
CA ASN A 4 22.31 -7.42 1.94
C ASN A 4 23.64 -7.21 1.22
N THR A 5 24.37 -8.28 0.89
CA THR A 5 25.61 -8.18 0.11
C THR A 5 25.36 -7.56 -1.26
N TYR A 6 24.26 -7.95 -1.91
CA TYR A 6 23.88 -7.39 -3.21
C TYR A 6 23.57 -5.90 -3.12
N ILE A 7 22.75 -5.49 -2.12
CA ILE A 7 22.41 -4.07 -1.89
C ILE A 7 23.68 -3.26 -1.60
N ASN A 8 24.60 -3.80 -0.80
CA ASN A 8 25.85 -3.13 -0.45
C ASN A 8 26.73 -2.86 -1.67
N CYS A 9 26.89 -3.85 -2.55
CA CYS A 9 27.63 -3.67 -3.81
C CYS A 9 27.00 -2.58 -4.71
N LEU A 10 25.66 -2.50 -4.76
CA LEU A 10 24.99 -1.47 -5.54
C LEU A 10 25.21 -0.07 -4.95
N ILE A 11 25.15 0.07 -3.63
CA ILE A 11 25.29 1.37 -2.95
C ILE A 11 26.73 1.92 -3.05
N GLU A 12 27.73 1.05 -3.11
CA GLU A 12 29.13 1.44 -3.29
C GLU A 12 29.38 2.14 -4.65
N ASN A 13 28.53 1.88 -5.63
CA ASN A 13 28.65 2.45 -6.97
C ASN A 13 27.75 3.69 -7.20
N ILE A 14 27.08 4.22 -6.16
CA ILE A 14 26.28 5.43 -6.28
C ILE A 14 27.13 6.68 -6.10
N ASP A 15 26.94 7.64 -7.00
CA ASP A 15 27.41 9.01 -6.77
C ASP A 15 26.58 9.67 -5.67
N GLU A 16 27.23 9.99 -4.54
CA GLU A 16 26.57 10.61 -3.39
C GLU A 16 25.95 11.97 -3.71
N ASN A 17 26.43 12.67 -4.74
CA ASN A 17 25.86 13.95 -5.18
C ASN A 17 24.43 13.79 -5.72
N ASN A 18 24.05 12.59 -6.17
CA ASN A 18 22.70 12.28 -6.63
C ASN A 18 21.72 12.01 -5.49
N LEU A 19 22.23 11.84 -4.26
CA LEU A 19 21.38 11.51 -3.10
C LEU A 19 20.89 12.79 -2.41
N PRO A 20 19.57 12.92 -2.16
CA PRO A 20 19.05 14.04 -1.38
C PRO A 20 19.42 13.86 0.10
N ARG A 21 19.84 14.92 0.78
CA ARG A 21 20.15 14.87 2.22
C ARG A 21 18.92 14.53 3.06
N GLU A 22 17.76 15.07 2.70
CA GLU A 22 16.50 14.85 3.41
C GLU A 22 15.40 14.43 2.42
N LEU A 23 14.62 13.41 2.81
CA LEU A 23 13.62 12.77 1.97
C LEU A 23 12.34 12.51 2.77
N ASP A 24 11.19 12.84 2.17
CA ASP A 24 9.89 12.33 2.56
C ASP A 24 9.50 11.18 1.61
N LEU A 25 8.96 10.09 2.13
CA LEU A 25 8.52 8.95 1.32
C LEU A 25 6.99 8.96 1.15
N VAL A 26 6.55 8.72 -0.06
CA VAL A 26 5.14 8.51 -0.40
C VAL A 26 5.00 7.13 -1.00
N LEU A 27 4.37 6.22 -0.27
CA LEU A 27 4.27 4.81 -0.57
C LEU A 27 2.87 4.49 -1.09
N ASP A 28 2.78 4.17 -2.37
CA ASP A 28 1.51 3.90 -3.06
C ASP A 28 0.82 2.63 -2.52
N SER A 29 -0.47 2.49 -2.77
CA SER A 29 -1.17 1.23 -2.60
C SER A 29 -0.85 0.29 -3.78
N GLY A 30 -1.09 -1.00 -3.64
CA GLY A 30 -0.80 -1.90 -4.76
C GLY A 30 -0.84 -3.39 -4.40
N ALA A 31 -1.51 -3.78 -3.32
CA ALA A 31 -1.66 -5.17 -2.91
C ALA A 31 -0.33 -5.96 -2.98
N PHE A 32 -0.24 -7.03 -3.77
CA PHE A 32 0.98 -7.84 -3.89
C PHE A 32 2.14 -7.15 -4.64
N ASN A 33 1.91 -6.02 -5.30
CA ASN A 33 2.99 -5.18 -5.80
C ASN A 33 3.81 -4.53 -4.66
N GLY A 34 3.31 -4.55 -3.43
CA GLY A 34 4.09 -4.18 -2.23
C GLY A 34 5.44 -4.91 -2.13
N VAL A 35 5.59 -6.07 -2.77
CA VAL A 35 6.87 -6.79 -2.82
C VAL A 35 7.94 -6.03 -3.62
N TYR A 36 7.57 -5.29 -4.66
CA TYR A 36 8.50 -4.37 -5.34
C TYR A 36 8.93 -3.23 -4.40
N MET A 37 7.94 -2.60 -3.74
CA MET A 37 8.20 -1.52 -2.77
C MET A 37 9.09 -2.01 -1.62
N MET A 38 8.89 -3.23 -1.15
CA MET A 38 9.74 -3.84 -0.12
C MET A 38 11.21 -3.85 -0.55
N GLY A 39 11.50 -4.24 -1.80
CA GLY A 39 12.86 -4.19 -2.36
C GLY A 39 13.44 -2.78 -2.34
N ALA A 40 12.67 -1.78 -2.79
CA ALA A 40 13.08 -0.38 -2.75
C ALA A 40 13.33 0.10 -1.32
N LEU A 41 12.47 -0.28 -0.36
CA LEU A 41 12.63 0.12 1.03
C LEU A 41 13.83 -0.54 1.72
N PHE A 42 14.19 -1.79 1.41
CA PHE A 42 15.44 -2.39 1.86
C PHE A 42 16.65 -1.57 1.41
N TYR A 43 16.65 -1.16 0.14
CA TYR A 43 17.71 -0.34 -0.41
C TYR A 43 17.80 1.05 0.24
N ILE A 44 16.67 1.76 0.37
CA ILE A 44 16.59 3.06 1.04
C ILE A 44 17.05 2.95 2.50
N LYS A 45 16.64 1.89 3.20
CA LYS A 45 16.99 1.68 4.61
C LYS A 45 18.49 1.50 4.79
N GLU A 46 19.15 0.80 3.86
CA GLU A 46 20.60 0.61 3.92
C GLU A 46 21.36 1.92 3.64
N ILE A 47 20.90 2.74 2.69
CA ILE A 47 21.46 4.08 2.46
C ILE A 47 21.28 4.96 3.71
N GLN A 48 20.11 4.88 4.37
CA GLN A 48 19.85 5.60 5.62
C GLN A 48 20.76 5.13 6.77
N ARG A 49 21.02 3.81 6.89
CA ARG A 49 21.95 3.25 7.88
C ARG A 49 23.39 3.73 7.69
N ARG A 50 23.76 4.05 6.45
CA ARG A 50 25.06 4.66 6.11
C ARG A 50 25.07 6.18 6.26
N GLU A 51 24.01 6.75 6.84
CA GLU A 51 23.84 8.19 7.10
C GLU A 51 23.89 9.08 5.85
N LYS A 52 23.75 8.47 4.64
CA LYS A 52 23.79 9.22 3.38
C LYS A 52 22.48 9.97 3.09
N ILE A 53 21.34 9.48 3.63
CA ILE A 53 20.04 10.13 3.54
C ILE A 53 19.31 10.10 4.88
N LYS A 54 18.43 11.09 5.12
CA LYS A 54 17.55 11.13 6.28
C LYS A 54 16.09 11.08 5.81
N ILE A 55 15.33 10.09 6.30
CA ILE A 55 13.90 10.00 6.06
C ILE A 55 13.17 10.74 7.18
N ASN A 56 12.39 11.78 6.81
CA ASN A 56 11.67 12.61 7.78
C ASN A 56 10.25 12.12 8.04
N ARG A 57 9.47 11.87 6.96
CA ARG A 57 8.07 11.47 7.04
C ARG A 57 7.78 10.39 5.99
N ILE A 58 6.81 9.56 6.31
CA ILE A 58 6.31 8.51 5.41
C ILE A 58 4.80 8.64 5.31
N SER A 59 4.29 8.70 4.10
CA SER A 59 2.86 8.58 3.81
C SER A 59 2.60 7.24 3.12
N GLY A 60 1.60 6.51 3.55
CA GLY A 60 1.26 5.21 2.95
C GLY A 60 -0.24 4.97 2.88
N ALA A 61 -0.65 4.25 1.83
CA ALA A 61 -1.98 3.70 1.67
C ALA A 61 -1.91 2.19 1.53
N SER A 62 -2.88 1.46 2.09
CA SER A 62 -2.94 0.00 1.98
C SER A 62 -1.62 -0.67 2.38
N ILE A 63 -1.04 -1.50 1.50
CA ILE A 63 0.27 -2.14 1.73
C ILE A 63 1.38 -1.12 2.03
N GLY A 64 1.31 0.08 1.44
CA GLY A 64 2.27 1.16 1.71
C GLY A 64 2.22 1.64 3.17
N SER A 65 1.07 1.58 3.83
CA SER A 65 0.95 1.91 5.26
C SER A 65 1.64 0.89 6.16
N VAL A 66 1.53 -0.40 5.83
CA VAL A 66 2.21 -1.50 6.54
C VAL A 66 3.72 -1.39 6.40
N LEU A 67 4.19 -1.22 5.16
CA LEU A 67 5.62 -1.12 4.87
C LEU A 67 6.23 0.14 5.47
N GLY A 68 5.50 1.25 5.45
CA GLY A 68 5.90 2.50 6.12
C GLY A 68 6.04 2.35 7.64
N LEU A 69 5.10 1.65 8.29
CA LEU A 69 5.22 1.31 9.71
C LEU A 69 6.47 0.47 9.98
N LEU A 70 6.64 -0.63 9.25
CA LEU A 70 7.77 -1.55 9.46
C LEU A 70 9.12 -0.89 9.17
N PHE A 71 9.16 0.05 8.21
CA PHE A 71 10.34 0.87 7.95
C PHE A 71 10.72 1.74 9.15
N LEU A 72 9.75 2.46 9.74
CA LEU A 72 9.99 3.33 10.92
C LEU A 72 10.38 2.55 12.16
N LEU A 73 9.86 1.34 12.31
CA LEU A 73 10.18 0.44 13.43
C LEU A 73 11.50 -0.34 13.24
N ASP A 74 12.18 -0.18 12.10
CA ASP A 74 13.37 -0.97 11.72
C ASP A 74 13.11 -2.50 11.68
N LYS A 75 11.92 -2.88 11.20
CA LYS A 75 11.42 -4.28 11.16
C LYS A 75 11.07 -4.74 9.74
N LEU A 76 11.76 -4.21 8.73
CA LEU A 76 11.52 -4.60 7.33
C LEU A 76 11.83 -6.07 7.05
N ASP A 77 12.69 -6.70 7.81
CA ASP A 77 13.00 -8.13 7.74
C ASP A 77 11.75 -9.02 7.85
N LEU A 78 10.74 -8.58 8.61
CA LEU A 78 9.47 -9.30 8.76
C LEU A 78 8.63 -9.33 7.48
N THR A 79 8.86 -8.40 6.55
CA THR A 79 8.00 -8.21 5.36
C THR A 79 8.01 -9.41 4.42
N MET A 80 9.17 -10.08 4.27
CA MET A 80 9.30 -11.27 3.45
C MET A 80 8.39 -12.41 3.92
N GLY A 81 8.41 -12.69 5.21
CA GLY A 81 7.54 -13.70 5.82
C GLY A 81 6.05 -13.37 5.70
N ILE A 82 5.70 -12.09 5.81
CA ILE A 82 4.32 -11.61 5.65
C ILE A 82 3.86 -11.83 4.21
N ALA A 83 4.65 -11.41 3.22
CA ALA A 83 4.33 -11.54 1.82
C ALA A 83 4.12 -13.02 1.43
N LEU A 84 5.06 -13.91 1.78
CA LEU A 84 4.97 -15.34 1.49
C LEU A 84 3.70 -15.98 2.12
N LYS A 85 3.36 -15.59 3.34
CA LYS A 85 2.11 -16.05 3.99
C LYS A 85 0.88 -15.54 3.25
N GLY A 86 0.87 -14.27 2.84
CA GLY A 86 -0.22 -13.67 2.07
C GLY A 86 -0.45 -14.39 0.75
N TYR A 87 0.60 -14.65 -0.02
CA TYR A 87 0.54 -15.44 -1.25
C TYR A 87 -0.04 -16.84 -1.03
N LYS A 88 0.48 -17.55 -0.02
CA LYS A 88 0.01 -18.91 0.32
C LYS A 88 -1.48 -18.92 0.71
N ILE A 89 -1.91 -17.95 1.50
CA ILE A 89 -3.30 -17.83 1.96
C ILE A 89 -4.21 -17.55 0.75
N LEU A 90 -3.87 -16.57 -0.09
CA LEU A 90 -4.69 -16.19 -1.22
C LEU A 90 -4.83 -17.35 -2.23
N ARG A 91 -3.73 -18.02 -2.56
CA ARG A 91 -3.78 -19.20 -3.44
C ARG A 91 -4.65 -20.33 -2.91
N LYS A 92 -4.69 -20.52 -1.58
CA LYS A 92 -5.44 -21.62 -0.97
C LYS A 92 -6.92 -21.31 -0.78
N SER A 93 -7.27 -20.09 -0.43
CA SER A 93 -8.63 -19.75 0.03
C SER A 93 -9.34 -18.69 -0.80
N GLN A 94 -8.64 -17.99 -1.73
CA GLN A 94 -9.12 -16.82 -2.46
C GLN A 94 -9.74 -15.76 -1.53
N ASP A 95 -9.28 -15.72 -0.28
CA ASP A 95 -9.79 -14.89 0.81
C ASP A 95 -8.63 -14.47 1.71
N LEU A 96 -8.51 -13.21 1.99
CA LEU A 96 -7.46 -12.64 2.83
C LEU A 96 -7.88 -12.44 4.31
N THR A 97 -9.02 -12.96 4.74
CA THR A 97 -9.45 -12.85 6.15
C THR A 97 -8.41 -13.43 7.12
N LYS A 98 -7.83 -14.59 6.75
CA LYS A 98 -6.76 -15.21 7.55
C LYS A 98 -5.47 -14.39 7.52
N PHE A 99 -5.21 -13.70 6.41
CA PHE A 99 -4.07 -12.80 6.31
C PHE A 99 -4.25 -11.57 7.20
N LYS A 100 -5.45 -10.97 7.24
CA LYS A 100 -5.79 -9.87 8.16
C LYS A 100 -5.51 -10.24 9.62
N LYS A 101 -5.94 -11.44 10.04
CA LYS A 101 -5.64 -11.94 11.39
C LYS A 101 -4.14 -12.05 11.65
N LYS A 102 -3.39 -12.64 10.72
CA LYS A 102 -1.93 -12.80 10.85
C LYS A 102 -1.18 -11.46 10.86
N LEU A 103 -1.64 -10.50 10.08
CA LEU A 103 -1.07 -9.16 10.10
C LEU A 103 -1.34 -8.47 11.44
N ASN A 104 -2.57 -8.62 11.98
CA ASN A 104 -2.90 -8.08 13.29
C ASN A 104 -2.05 -8.70 14.40
N GLU A 105 -1.89 -10.04 14.44
CA GLU A 105 -1.00 -10.74 15.36
C GLU A 105 0.45 -10.22 15.26
N LEU A 106 0.94 -10.01 14.05
CA LEU A 106 2.28 -9.49 13.84
C LEU A 106 2.42 -8.06 14.40
N MET A 107 1.43 -7.21 14.19
CA MET A 107 1.45 -5.86 14.75
C MET A 107 1.38 -5.87 16.28
N ILE A 108 0.55 -6.74 16.88
CA ILE A 108 0.49 -6.91 18.34
C ILE A 108 1.87 -7.30 18.91
N ASN A 109 2.55 -8.24 18.25
CA ASN A 109 3.84 -8.75 18.74
C ASN A 109 5.01 -7.79 18.52
N ASN A 110 4.88 -6.83 17.61
CA ASN A 110 6.00 -6.03 17.18
C ASN A 110 5.84 -4.52 17.41
N LEU A 111 4.67 -4.03 17.77
CA LEU A 111 4.40 -2.64 18.05
C LEU A 111 4.24 -2.44 19.56
N LYS A 112 5.07 -1.56 20.13
CA LYS A 112 5.07 -1.23 21.57
C LYS A 112 4.69 0.24 21.75
N GLU A 113 4.17 0.61 22.93
CA GLU A 113 3.79 2.00 23.21
C GLU A 113 4.95 2.99 23.06
N ASP A 114 6.18 2.60 23.40
CA ASP A 114 7.38 3.41 23.20
C ASP A 114 7.70 3.69 21.72
N ASP A 115 7.12 2.91 20.79
CA ASP A 115 7.30 3.15 19.37
C ASP A 115 6.44 4.30 18.84
N LEU A 116 5.45 4.78 19.61
CA LEU A 116 4.59 5.90 19.22
C LEU A 116 5.37 7.17 18.94
N ASP A 117 6.47 7.43 19.66
CA ASP A 117 7.34 8.58 19.42
C ASP A 117 8.05 8.53 18.06
N LYS A 118 8.30 7.30 17.55
CA LYS A 118 8.86 7.09 16.21
C LYS A 118 7.83 7.27 15.11
N ILE A 119 6.54 7.10 15.43
CA ILE A 119 5.43 7.03 14.48
C ILE A 119 4.67 8.36 14.41
N ASN A 120 4.39 8.99 15.57
CA ASN A 120 3.59 10.20 15.65
C ASN A 120 4.22 11.37 14.88
N GLY A 121 3.43 11.97 13.98
CA GLY A 121 3.87 13.05 13.11
C GLY A 121 4.81 12.61 11.96
N LYS A 122 5.25 11.34 11.94
CA LYS A 122 6.12 10.79 10.89
C LYS A 122 5.40 9.82 9.97
N LEU A 123 4.47 8.99 10.49
CA LEU A 123 3.67 8.08 9.68
C LEU A 123 2.29 8.68 9.41
N TYR A 124 1.98 8.85 8.13
CA TYR A 124 0.70 9.31 7.63
C TYR A 124 -0.01 8.16 6.94
N ILE A 125 -1.15 7.72 7.47
CA ILE A 125 -1.95 6.62 6.90
C ILE A 125 -3.25 7.17 6.35
N THR A 126 -3.61 6.75 5.14
CA THR A 126 -4.84 7.14 4.49
C THR A 126 -5.83 5.98 4.41
N TYR A 127 -7.10 6.27 4.63
CA TYR A 127 -8.23 5.38 4.39
C TYR A 127 -9.45 6.21 3.99
N PHE A 128 -10.46 5.58 3.39
CA PHE A 128 -11.70 6.26 3.03
C PHE A 128 -12.82 5.91 4.01
N ASP A 129 -13.46 6.93 4.59
CA ASP A 129 -14.62 6.80 5.49
C ASP A 129 -15.88 7.00 4.66
N THR A 130 -16.63 5.91 4.41
CA THR A 130 -17.84 5.93 3.57
C THR A 130 -19.01 6.65 4.26
N THR A 131 -18.99 6.72 5.59
CA THR A 131 -20.06 7.41 6.36
C THR A 131 -19.90 8.91 6.25
N LYS A 132 -18.67 9.41 6.24
CA LYS A 132 -18.34 10.84 6.05
C LYS A 132 -18.06 11.18 4.60
N ASN A 133 -18.02 10.17 3.73
CA ASN A 133 -17.75 10.29 2.31
C ASN A 133 -16.49 11.09 1.99
N LYS A 134 -15.39 10.79 2.70
CA LYS A 134 -14.10 11.46 2.52
C LYS A 134 -12.90 10.58 2.85
N GLN A 135 -11.78 10.90 2.21
CA GLN A 135 -10.50 10.35 2.59
C GLN A 135 -10.04 10.95 3.92
N ILE A 136 -9.63 10.09 4.84
CA ILE A 136 -9.05 10.45 6.14
C ILE A 136 -7.54 10.25 6.08
N ILE A 137 -6.81 11.24 6.59
CA ILE A 137 -5.35 11.20 6.75
C ILE A 137 -5.04 11.20 8.23
N LYS A 138 -4.60 10.05 8.76
CA LYS A 138 -4.24 9.89 10.16
C LYS A 138 -2.73 10.00 10.34
N LYS A 139 -2.27 10.85 11.29
CA LYS A 139 -0.85 11.12 11.55
C LYS A 139 -0.50 11.24 13.03
N LYS A 140 -1.49 11.18 13.90
CA LYS A 140 -1.33 11.17 15.36
C LYS A 140 -2.15 10.01 15.91
N TYR A 141 -1.55 9.23 16.77
CA TYR A 141 -2.11 8.02 17.35
C TYR A 141 -1.98 8.08 18.86
N LYS A 142 -3.06 7.75 19.56
CA LYS A 142 -3.12 7.80 21.04
C LYS A 142 -2.41 6.59 21.66
N ASN A 143 -2.48 5.44 21.00
CA ASN A 143 -1.92 4.16 21.45
C ASN A 143 -1.66 3.25 20.27
N CYS A 144 -0.99 2.13 20.50
CA CYS A 144 -0.70 1.11 19.49
C CYS A 144 -1.95 0.52 18.85
N GLU A 145 -3.05 0.40 19.61
CA GLU A 145 -4.31 -0.14 19.07
C GLU A 145 -4.87 0.77 17.96
N GLU A 146 -4.79 2.09 18.14
CA GLU A 146 -5.22 3.04 17.12
C GLU A 146 -4.37 2.97 15.85
N VAL A 147 -3.05 2.73 15.95
CA VAL A 147 -2.17 2.50 14.79
C VAL A 147 -2.62 1.25 14.03
N LYS A 148 -2.80 0.12 14.73
CA LYS A 148 -3.25 -1.15 14.15
C LYS A 148 -4.58 -1.00 13.43
N ASN A 149 -5.58 -0.43 14.11
CA ASN A 149 -6.91 -0.23 13.55
C ASN A 149 -6.87 0.68 12.32
N THR A 150 -6.04 1.73 12.33
CA THR A 150 -5.88 2.62 11.18
C THR A 150 -5.27 1.88 9.98
N ILE A 151 -4.26 1.03 10.20
CA ILE A 151 -3.69 0.18 9.14
C ILE A 151 -4.72 -0.81 8.60
N LEU A 152 -5.48 -1.48 9.47
CA LEU A 152 -6.51 -2.44 9.04
C LEU A 152 -7.63 -1.77 8.22
N LYS A 153 -8.01 -0.52 8.55
CA LYS A 153 -8.91 0.30 7.74
C LYS A 153 -8.31 0.64 6.38
N SER A 154 -7.04 1.09 6.37
CA SER A 154 -6.30 1.43 5.16
C SER A 154 -6.13 0.25 4.20
N MET A 155 -6.17 -0.98 4.69
CA MET A 155 -6.02 -2.20 3.91
C MET A 155 -7.34 -2.88 3.55
N HIS A 156 -8.49 -2.35 3.97
CA HIS A 156 -9.77 -3.01 3.77
C HIS A 156 -10.24 -2.88 2.31
N VAL A 157 -9.77 -3.77 1.45
CA VAL A 157 -10.24 -3.86 0.06
C VAL A 157 -11.59 -4.57 0.05
N PRO A 158 -12.65 -3.95 -0.55
CA PRO A 158 -13.99 -4.53 -0.61
C PRO A 158 -13.99 -5.98 -1.12
N TYR A 159 -14.74 -6.83 -0.41
CA TYR A 159 -14.93 -8.27 -0.68
C TYR A 159 -13.68 -9.15 -0.57
N LEU A 160 -12.48 -8.61 -0.49
CA LEU A 160 -11.25 -9.39 -0.47
C LEU A 160 -10.86 -9.86 0.94
N PHE A 161 -11.20 -9.07 1.97
CA PHE A 161 -10.75 -9.35 3.35
C PHE A 161 -11.77 -10.09 4.22
N ASP A 162 -13.06 -9.81 4.09
CA ASP A 162 -14.09 -10.44 4.93
C ASP A 162 -15.44 -10.55 4.20
N ARG A 163 -15.41 -10.48 2.87
CA ARG A 163 -16.59 -10.50 2.00
C ARG A 163 -17.56 -9.34 2.22
N ASN A 164 -17.17 -8.34 2.99
CA ASN A 164 -17.90 -7.11 3.19
C ASN A 164 -17.32 -6.00 2.30
N ILE A 165 -18.14 -5.00 1.98
CA ILE A 165 -17.71 -3.81 1.23
C ILE A 165 -16.86 -2.92 2.13
N THR A 166 -17.31 -2.72 3.38
CA THR A 166 -16.62 -1.90 4.37
C THR A 166 -16.19 -2.73 5.57
N ASP A 167 -15.26 -2.21 6.35
CA ASP A 167 -15.01 -2.73 7.68
C ASP A 167 -16.18 -2.43 8.65
N ASN A 168 -16.08 -2.83 9.90
CA ASN A 168 -17.13 -2.66 10.92
C ASN A 168 -17.44 -1.18 11.23
N GLU A 169 -16.56 -0.26 10.87
CA GLU A 169 -16.71 1.18 11.09
C GLU A 169 -17.07 1.96 9.82
N GLY A 170 -17.38 1.27 8.72
CA GLY A 170 -17.73 1.89 7.46
C GLY A 170 -16.52 2.42 6.68
N CYS A 171 -15.33 1.89 6.91
CA CYS A 171 -14.11 2.30 6.23
C CYS A 171 -13.70 1.30 5.14
N ILE A 172 -13.00 1.82 4.12
CA ILE A 172 -12.39 1.04 3.04
C ILE A 172 -10.96 1.51 2.78
N ASP A 173 -10.23 0.74 1.99
CA ASP A 173 -8.85 1.03 1.55
C ASP A 173 -8.69 2.48 1.10
N GLY A 174 -7.58 3.09 1.50
CA GLY A 174 -7.29 4.47 1.17
C GLY A 174 -6.91 4.71 -0.29
N ALA A 175 -6.55 3.68 -1.04
CA ALA A 175 -6.08 3.63 -2.42
C ALA A 175 -4.94 4.58 -2.76
N PHE A 176 -4.94 5.81 -2.23
CA PHE A 176 -3.91 6.82 -2.49
C PHE A 176 -3.27 7.30 -1.20
N PRO A 177 -1.94 7.40 -1.16
CA PRO A 177 -1.22 8.02 -0.06
C PRO A 177 -1.43 9.53 -0.08
N TYR A 178 -1.27 10.17 1.07
CA TYR A 178 -1.22 11.61 1.16
C TYR A 178 0.08 12.13 0.51
N ILE A 179 -0.05 13.01 -0.48
CA ILE A 179 1.08 13.72 -1.07
C ILE A 179 1.43 14.91 -0.18
N PHE A 180 2.65 14.93 0.33
CA PHE A 180 3.13 16.05 1.13
C PHE A 180 3.18 17.32 0.31
N LYS A 181 2.70 18.42 0.88
CA LYS A 181 2.87 19.75 0.28
C LYS A 181 4.29 20.24 0.58
N GLN A 182 4.99 20.66 -0.45
CA GLN A 182 6.27 21.33 -0.30
C GLN A 182 6.02 22.77 0.20
N LYS A 183 6.74 23.17 1.23
CA LYS A 183 6.84 24.57 1.59
C LYS A 183 7.97 25.21 0.81
N GLU A 184 7.78 26.41 0.27
CA GLU A 184 8.71 27.10 -0.63
C GLU A 184 10.16 27.24 -0.13
N ARG A 185 10.42 27.04 1.18
CA ARG A 185 11.74 27.14 1.80
C ARG A 185 12.36 25.80 2.23
N GLU A 186 11.71 24.67 1.94
CA GLU A 186 12.21 23.36 2.35
C GLU A 186 12.93 22.68 1.16
N ASN A 187 14.25 22.51 1.29
CA ASN A 187 15.10 21.80 0.31
C ASN A 187 14.92 20.26 0.38
N LYS A 188 13.70 19.80 0.70
CA LYS A 188 13.39 18.39 0.88
C LYS A 188 12.81 17.82 -0.40
N LYS A 189 13.32 16.67 -0.84
CA LYS A 189 12.72 15.91 -1.93
C LYS A 189 11.60 15.02 -1.39
N ILE A 190 10.58 14.81 -2.22
CA ILE A 190 9.46 13.90 -1.92
C ILE A 190 9.52 12.76 -2.92
N LEU A 191 9.91 11.58 -2.48
CA LEU A 191 9.98 10.38 -3.32
C LEU A 191 8.65 9.66 -3.30
N PHE A 192 8.04 9.54 -4.47
CA PHE A 192 6.85 8.72 -4.70
C PHE A 192 7.26 7.35 -5.25
N VAL A 193 6.83 6.30 -4.54
CA VAL A 193 7.02 4.91 -4.97
C VAL A 193 5.69 4.39 -5.52
N ASN A 194 5.57 4.40 -6.84
CA ASN A 194 4.37 4.03 -7.59
C ASN A 194 4.25 2.52 -7.78
N LEU A 195 3.17 1.92 -7.34
CA LEU A 195 2.85 0.49 -7.54
C LEU A 195 1.71 0.23 -8.52
N GLN A 196 1.03 1.28 -8.96
CA GLN A 196 -0.16 1.20 -9.80
C GLN A 196 0.11 1.72 -11.22
N SER A 197 1.35 1.65 -11.71
CA SER A 197 1.64 1.91 -13.11
C SER A 197 0.86 0.91 -14.00
N PHE A 198 0.51 1.33 -15.21
CA PHE A 198 -0.39 0.57 -16.09
C PHE A 198 0.12 -0.85 -16.37
N ASP A 199 1.43 -1.02 -16.50
CA ASP A 199 2.10 -2.31 -16.71
C ASP A 199 2.09 -3.21 -15.45
N LYS A 200 1.89 -2.64 -14.26
CA LYS A 200 1.86 -3.37 -12.99
C LYS A 200 0.45 -3.60 -12.43
N PHE A 201 -0.56 -2.95 -12.99
CA PHE A 201 -1.93 -2.99 -12.46
C PHE A 201 -2.49 -4.42 -12.33
N ILE A 202 -2.33 -5.22 -13.40
CA ILE A 202 -2.78 -6.62 -13.38
C ILE A 202 -1.99 -7.44 -12.34
N ASN A 203 -0.70 -7.14 -12.17
CA ASN A 203 0.18 -7.86 -11.24
C ASN A 203 -0.14 -7.58 -9.77
N MET A 204 -1.03 -6.62 -9.46
CA MET A 204 -1.45 -6.35 -8.07
C MET A 204 -2.10 -7.59 -7.43
N ILE A 205 -2.85 -8.35 -8.20
CA ILE A 205 -3.55 -9.57 -7.72
C ILE A 205 -3.07 -10.81 -8.47
N TYR A 206 -2.53 -10.65 -9.71
CA TYR A 206 -2.09 -11.77 -10.53
C TYR A 206 -0.80 -12.38 -10.00
N ILE A 207 -0.93 -13.50 -9.29
CA ILE A 207 0.19 -14.23 -8.67
C ILE A 207 0.32 -15.68 -9.20
N LYS A 208 -0.53 -16.07 -10.15
CA LYS A 208 -0.62 -17.43 -10.68
C LYS A 208 0.71 -17.97 -11.20
N LYS A 209 1.39 -17.22 -12.05
CA LYS A 209 2.66 -17.63 -12.68
C LYS A 209 3.90 -17.40 -11.81
N GLU A 210 3.72 -16.82 -10.64
CA GLU A 210 4.84 -16.42 -9.81
C GLU A 210 5.34 -17.58 -8.94
N LYS A 211 6.51 -18.12 -9.27
CA LYS A 211 7.13 -19.22 -8.52
C LYS A 211 7.73 -18.76 -7.20
N ASN A 212 8.26 -17.55 -7.17
CA ASN A 212 8.80 -16.92 -5.96
C ASN A 212 8.66 -15.39 -6.02
N ILE A 213 8.74 -14.75 -4.86
CA ILE A 213 8.60 -13.30 -4.73
C ILE A 213 9.91 -12.53 -4.90
N TYR A 214 11.05 -13.23 -4.99
CA TYR A 214 12.37 -12.59 -5.03
C TYR A 214 12.58 -11.77 -6.30
N SER A 215 12.01 -12.18 -7.43
CA SER A 215 12.07 -11.41 -8.67
C SER A 215 11.50 -10.01 -8.51
N ARG A 216 10.37 -9.87 -7.79
CA ARG A 216 9.78 -8.56 -7.49
C ARG A 216 10.67 -7.74 -6.55
N VAL A 217 11.25 -8.38 -5.52
CA VAL A 217 12.18 -7.70 -4.59
C VAL A 217 13.38 -7.14 -5.34
N PHE A 218 14.05 -7.98 -6.16
CA PHE A 218 15.20 -7.55 -6.94
C PHE A 218 14.85 -6.43 -7.93
N ASN A 219 13.71 -6.53 -8.61
CA ASN A 219 13.26 -5.47 -9.51
C ASN A 219 13.01 -4.16 -8.75
N GLY A 220 12.47 -4.22 -7.53
CA GLY A 220 12.32 -3.04 -6.68
C GLY A 220 13.65 -2.41 -6.25
N ILE A 221 14.65 -3.25 -5.91
CA ILE A 221 16.00 -2.80 -5.60
C ILE A 221 16.66 -2.14 -6.81
N LEU A 222 16.56 -2.76 -7.98
CA LEU A 222 17.15 -2.22 -9.22
C LEU A 222 16.47 -0.92 -9.65
N ASP A 223 15.15 -0.83 -9.54
CA ASP A 223 14.40 0.38 -9.93
C ASP A 223 14.83 1.59 -9.09
N ILE A 224 14.92 1.44 -7.76
CA ILE A 224 15.36 2.53 -6.87
C ILE A 224 16.87 2.82 -7.02
N HIS A 225 17.68 1.80 -7.28
CA HIS A 225 19.10 2.00 -7.56
C HIS A 225 19.30 2.83 -8.82
N ASN A 226 18.64 2.47 -9.93
CA ASN A 226 18.69 3.24 -11.18
C ASN A 226 18.17 4.66 -11.00
N PHE A 227 17.09 4.82 -10.21
CA PHE A 227 16.55 6.14 -9.88
C PHE A 227 17.59 7.05 -9.24
N PHE A 228 18.32 6.58 -8.23
CA PHE A 228 19.34 7.38 -7.57
C PHE A 228 20.64 7.51 -8.40
N SER A 229 21.02 6.48 -9.15
CA SER A 229 22.24 6.52 -9.98
C SER A 229 22.10 7.45 -11.17
N GLU A 230 20.96 7.42 -11.85
CA GLU A 230 20.71 8.21 -13.04
C GLU A 230 20.09 9.58 -12.75
N ASN A 231 19.60 9.79 -11.52
CA ASN A 231 18.83 10.96 -11.09
C ASN A 231 17.66 11.29 -12.05
N LYS A 232 16.96 10.23 -12.52
CA LYS A 232 15.83 10.31 -13.45
C LYS A 232 14.67 9.48 -12.99
N PRO A 233 13.42 9.88 -13.27
CA PRO A 233 12.25 9.06 -12.98
C PRO A 233 12.36 7.67 -13.63
N THR A 234 12.01 6.64 -12.84
CA THR A 234 11.92 5.25 -13.29
C THR A 234 10.46 4.82 -13.42
N LYS A 235 10.20 3.54 -13.67
CA LYS A 235 8.84 3.00 -13.69
C LYS A 235 8.14 3.05 -12.34
N MET A 236 8.91 3.04 -11.24
CA MET A 236 8.38 2.98 -9.89
C MET A 236 8.70 4.22 -9.07
N CYS A 237 9.81 4.90 -9.33
CA CYS A 237 10.31 5.97 -8.49
C CYS A 237 10.32 7.31 -9.22
N SER A 238 9.82 8.36 -8.57
CA SER A 238 9.87 9.73 -9.08
C SER A 238 9.85 10.73 -7.94
N TYR A 239 10.48 11.89 -8.14
CA TYR A 239 10.30 13.01 -7.20
C TYR A 239 9.02 13.78 -7.52
N VAL A 240 8.11 13.87 -6.54
CA VAL A 240 6.86 14.65 -6.67
C VAL A 240 7.14 16.11 -7.03
N ASN A 241 8.22 16.65 -6.50
CA ASN A 241 8.67 18.02 -6.75
C ASN A 241 9.03 18.28 -8.22
N GLU A 242 9.31 17.23 -8.99
CA GLU A 242 9.76 17.29 -10.37
C GLU A 242 8.68 16.77 -11.35
N TRP A 243 7.48 16.45 -10.83
CA TRP A 243 6.39 15.99 -11.68
C TRP A 243 6.01 17.03 -12.74
N ALA A 244 5.96 16.59 -13.96
CA ALA A 244 5.36 17.37 -15.04
C ALA A 244 3.83 17.44 -14.85
N ILE A 245 3.19 18.39 -15.51
CA ILE A 245 1.71 18.54 -15.50
C ILE A 245 1.02 17.21 -15.86
N LYS A 246 1.57 16.45 -16.79
CA LYS A 246 1.09 15.11 -17.17
C LYS A 246 1.03 14.16 -15.98
N ASP A 247 2.07 14.11 -15.16
CA ASP A 247 2.16 13.20 -14.03
C ASP A 247 1.13 13.57 -12.94
N ILE A 248 0.99 14.87 -12.69
CA ILE A 248 -0.02 15.42 -11.78
C ILE A 248 -1.42 15.06 -12.28
N LEU A 249 -1.71 15.28 -13.57
CA LEU A 249 -3.01 14.96 -14.15
C LEU A 249 -3.33 13.47 -14.10
N LEU A 250 -2.37 12.59 -14.40
CA LEU A 250 -2.54 11.15 -14.30
C LEU A 250 -2.81 10.70 -12.86
N PHE A 251 -2.07 11.27 -11.90
CA PHE A 251 -2.31 10.97 -10.48
C PHE A 251 -3.72 11.40 -10.05
N ARG A 252 -4.14 12.63 -10.42
CA ARG A 252 -5.49 13.16 -10.11
C ARG A 252 -6.61 12.39 -10.80
N LEU A 253 -6.40 11.97 -12.05
CA LEU A 253 -7.36 11.14 -12.76
C LEU A 253 -7.58 9.79 -12.04
N ARG A 254 -6.52 9.16 -11.56
CA ARG A 254 -6.63 7.94 -10.74
C ARG A 254 -7.42 8.19 -9.46
N GLU A 255 -7.17 9.28 -8.74
CA GLU A 255 -7.93 9.67 -7.55
C GLU A 255 -9.43 9.83 -7.86
N ILE A 256 -9.75 10.52 -8.96
CA ILE A 256 -11.13 10.75 -9.39
C ILE A 256 -11.84 9.42 -9.71
N ILE A 257 -11.21 8.55 -10.52
CA ILE A 257 -11.78 7.25 -10.88
C ILE A 257 -12.05 6.41 -9.63
N TYR A 258 -11.08 6.35 -8.72
CA TYR A 258 -11.26 5.60 -7.47
C TYR A 258 -12.38 6.19 -6.62
N THR A 259 -12.41 7.51 -6.46
CA THR A 259 -13.46 8.20 -5.70
C THR A 259 -14.84 7.92 -6.29
N MET A 260 -14.97 7.90 -7.62
CA MET A 260 -16.22 7.52 -8.30
C MET A 260 -16.61 6.07 -7.99
N ILE A 261 -15.67 5.12 -8.05
CA ILE A 261 -15.94 3.72 -7.70
C ILE A 261 -16.44 3.61 -6.25
N VAL A 262 -15.76 4.27 -5.32
CA VAL A 262 -16.16 4.28 -3.90
C VAL A 262 -17.54 4.90 -3.71
N TYR A 263 -17.82 5.96 -4.44
CA TYR A 263 -19.15 6.62 -4.40
C TYR A 263 -20.26 5.68 -4.88
N ILE A 264 -20.04 4.98 -5.98
CA ILE A 264 -20.98 3.98 -6.51
C ILE A 264 -21.19 2.85 -5.48
N LEU A 265 -20.13 2.35 -4.85
CA LEU A 265 -20.22 1.34 -3.81
C LEU A 265 -20.99 1.87 -2.58
N SER A 266 -20.73 3.11 -2.16
CA SER A 266 -21.42 3.75 -1.02
C SER A 266 -22.90 3.95 -1.28
N ILE A 267 -23.27 4.36 -2.49
CA ILE A 267 -24.67 4.47 -2.92
C ILE A 267 -25.34 3.09 -2.90
N GLY A 268 -24.65 2.06 -3.41
CA GLY A 268 -25.13 0.68 -3.36
C GLY A 268 -25.44 0.21 -1.94
N LEU A 269 -24.55 0.52 -0.98
CA LEU A 269 -24.78 0.21 0.43
C LEU A 269 -25.97 0.99 1.03
N GLN A 270 -26.16 2.24 0.65
CA GLN A 270 -27.31 3.04 1.10
C GLN A 270 -28.60 2.49 0.54
N ILE A 271 -28.65 2.20 -0.77
CA ILE A 271 -29.83 1.63 -1.41
C ILE A 271 -30.21 0.29 -0.75
N GLU A 272 -29.22 -0.57 -0.42
CA GLU A 272 -29.49 -1.86 0.24
C GLU A 272 -30.24 -1.71 1.57
N LYS A 273 -30.04 -0.61 2.31
CA LYS A 273 -30.77 -0.31 3.55
C LYS A 273 -32.25 0.05 3.30
N TYR A 274 -32.56 0.62 2.15
CA TYR A 274 -33.93 1.04 1.79
C TYR A 274 -34.68 -0.03 0.98
N ILE A 275 -34.02 -1.11 0.53
CA ILE A 275 -34.69 -2.21 -0.14
C ILE A 275 -35.54 -2.95 0.89
N PRO A 276 -36.89 -3.06 0.70
CA PRO A 276 -37.74 -3.83 1.58
C PRO A 276 -37.27 -5.28 1.70
N GLU A 277 -37.41 -5.89 2.88
CA GLU A 277 -37.02 -7.29 3.12
C GLU A 277 -37.72 -8.27 2.17
N SER A 278 -38.94 -7.93 1.74
CA SER A 278 -39.69 -8.67 0.71
C SER A 278 -38.94 -8.74 -0.63
N TRP A 279 -38.32 -7.62 -1.05
CA TRP A 279 -37.54 -7.54 -2.30
C TRP A 279 -36.19 -8.23 -2.18
N LYS A 280 -35.56 -8.22 -1.02
CA LYS A 280 -34.30 -8.95 -0.78
C LYS A 280 -34.50 -10.46 -0.92
N ARG A 281 -35.72 -10.97 -0.71
CA ARG A 281 -36.08 -12.38 -0.87
C ARG A 281 -36.49 -12.72 -2.30
N GLU A 282 -36.65 -11.76 -3.18
CA GLU A 282 -36.96 -12.01 -4.59
C GLU A 282 -35.90 -12.87 -5.27
N LYS A 283 -36.34 -13.96 -5.87
CA LYS A 283 -35.45 -14.94 -6.54
C LYS A 283 -34.52 -14.29 -7.56
N ILE A 284 -34.95 -13.21 -8.23
CA ILE A 284 -34.17 -12.49 -9.23
C ILE A 284 -32.98 -11.77 -8.59
N ILE A 285 -33.21 -11.06 -7.48
CA ILE A 285 -32.14 -10.33 -6.76
C ILE A 285 -31.13 -11.32 -6.17
N ILE A 286 -31.59 -12.38 -5.54
CA ILE A 286 -30.73 -13.45 -5.02
C ILE A 286 -29.89 -14.06 -6.14
N LYS A 287 -30.50 -14.34 -7.29
CA LYS A 287 -29.81 -14.92 -8.45
C LYS A 287 -28.75 -13.95 -9.00
N PHE A 288 -29.07 -12.66 -9.10
CA PHE A 288 -28.14 -11.64 -9.57
C PHE A 288 -26.91 -11.51 -8.64
N VAL A 289 -27.14 -11.41 -7.34
CA VAL A 289 -26.06 -11.35 -6.34
C VAL A 289 -25.21 -12.64 -6.36
N THR A 290 -25.85 -13.79 -6.54
CA THR A 290 -25.16 -15.09 -6.63
C THR A 290 -24.29 -15.16 -7.88
N ILE A 291 -24.79 -14.72 -9.03
CA ILE A 291 -24.02 -14.66 -10.29
C ILE A 291 -22.83 -13.69 -10.11
N PHE A 292 -23.05 -12.49 -9.58
CA PHE A 292 -21.98 -11.53 -9.35
C PHE A 292 -20.87 -12.10 -8.45
N LYS A 293 -21.24 -12.73 -7.33
CA LYS A 293 -20.28 -13.39 -6.43
C LYS A 293 -19.53 -14.53 -7.11
N SER A 294 -20.22 -15.30 -7.97
CA SER A 294 -19.58 -16.39 -8.74
C SER A 294 -18.57 -15.83 -9.73
N VAL A 295 -18.95 -14.84 -10.54
CA VAL A 295 -18.04 -14.18 -11.51
C VAL A 295 -16.82 -13.59 -10.80
N TRP A 296 -17.03 -12.89 -9.68
CA TRP A 296 -15.94 -12.33 -8.89
C TRP A 296 -14.99 -13.42 -8.37
N ARG A 297 -15.55 -14.51 -7.85
CA ARG A 297 -14.76 -15.67 -7.41
C ARG A 297 -13.96 -16.28 -8.56
N ASP A 298 -14.57 -16.44 -9.73
CA ASP A 298 -13.91 -17.02 -10.90
C ASP A 298 -12.78 -16.14 -11.41
N ILE A 299 -12.94 -14.81 -11.37
CA ILE A 299 -11.87 -13.83 -11.64
C ILE A 299 -10.73 -14.01 -10.64
N LEU A 300 -11.02 -14.09 -9.33
CA LEU A 300 -9.99 -14.29 -8.31
C LEU A 300 -9.25 -15.62 -8.51
N ILE A 301 -9.97 -16.71 -8.78
CA ILE A 301 -9.35 -18.01 -9.09
C ILE A 301 -8.42 -17.88 -10.30
N TYR A 302 -8.88 -17.27 -11.38
CA TYR A 302 -8.06 -17.07 -12.58
C TYR A 302 -6.76 -16.28 -12.29
N LEU A 303 -6.83 -15.27 -11.41
CA LEU A 303 -5.70 -14.42 -11.08
C LEU A 303 -4.72 -15.06 -10.08
N THR A 304 -5.16 -16.06 -9.30
CA THR A 304 -4.38 -16.57 -8.14
C THR A 304 -3.95 -18.02 -8.26
N ILE A 305 -4.67 -18.83 -9.00
CA ILE A 305 -4.40 -20.26 -9.26
C ILE A 305 -4.00 -20.50 -10.72
#